data_f27ef7e6cb3a18898716ec463422fb7d
#
_entry.id   f27ef7e6cb3a18898716ec463422fb7d
#
_cell.length_a   1.000
_cell.length_b   1.000
_cell.length_c   1.000
_cell.angle_alpha   90.00
_cell.angle_beta   90.00
_cell.angle_gamma   90.00
#
_symmetry.space_group_name_H-M   'P 1'
#
loop_
_entity.id
_entity.type
_entity.pdbx_description
1 polymer ?
#
loop_
_entity_poly.entity_id
_entity_poly.type
_entity_poly.pdbx_seq_one_letter_code
_entity_poly.pdbx_strand_id
1 'polypeptide(L)'
;MFDKVLDVVKTKNLVVPGMIFFHLDELGLKYDELYVIIYILNLSNNEFDMVTMSSELNMKPKELLRIVNELTEKNYVKLDLVKKESNVCEHFNLDGLYNKLAFNIIGKEE
;
A
#
# COMPACT_ATOMS: atom_id res chain seq x y z
N MET A 1 24.98 12.05 15.79
CA MET A 1 23.54 12.00 15.45
C MET A 1 23.29 11.98 13.94
N PHE A 2 23.97 12.82 13.19
CA PHE A 2 23.83 12.85 11.72
C PHE A 2 24.20 11.51 11.10
N ASP A 3 25.27 10.87 11.59
CA ASP A 3 25.71 9.59 11.06
C ASP A 3 24.66 8.48 11.21
N LYS A 4 23.93 8.47 12.34
CA LYS A 4 22.86 7.51 12.57
C LYS A 4 21.66 7.74 11.64
N VAL A 5 21.32 9.01 11.41
CA VAL A 5 20.25 9.36 10.48
C VAL A 5 20.63 8.97 9.06
N LEU A 6 21.88 9.21 8.68
CA LEU A 6 22.38 8.84 7.36
C LEU A 6 22.33 7.32 7.14
N ASP A 7 22.69 6.53 8.16
CA ASP A 7 22.60 5.09 8.10
C ASP A 7 21.16 4.62 7.89
N VAL A 8 20.21 5.21 8.61
CA VAL A 8 18.79 4.89 8.45
C VAL A 8 18.32 5.19 7.03
N VAL A 9 18.72 6.37 6.49
CA VAL A 9 18.35 6.73 5.12
C VAL A 9 18.92 5.74 4.11
N LYS A 10 20.14 5.28 4.33
CA LYS A 10 20.80 4.34 3.39
C LYS A 10 20.29 2.90 3.52
N THR A 11 19.90 2.47 4.71
CA THR A 11 19.60 1.07 4.99
C THR A 11 18.11 0.74 5.01
N LYS A 12 17.25 1.72 5.25
CA LYS A 12 15.79 1.51 5.21
C LYS A 12 15.30 1.56 3.77
N ASN A 13 15.30 0.40 3.13
CA ASN A 13 14.84 0.26 1.76
C ASN A 13 13.41 -0.26 1.71
N LEU A 14 12.64 0.27 0.79
CA LEU A 14 11.30 -0.22 0.53
C LEU A 14 11.34 -1.33 -0.51
N VAL A 15 10.54 -2.37 -0.29
CA VAL A 15 10.42 -3.48 -1.23
C VAL A 15 9.17 -3.24 -2.07
N VAL A 16 9.34 -3.21 -3.39
CA VAL A 16 8.24 -3.06 -4.35
C VAL A 16 8.29 -4.25 -5.29
N PRO A 17 7.22 -5.06 -5.36
CA PRO A 17 7.19 -6.14 -6.33
C PRO A 17 7.37 -5.60 -7.75
N GLY A 18 8.32 -6.17 -8.48
CA GLY A 18 8.63 -5.70 -9.83
C GLY A 18 7.44 -5.71 -10.77
N MET A 19 6.54 -6.67 -10.60
CA MET A 19 5.35 -6.77 -11.44
C MET A 19 4.42 -5.58 -11.30
N ILE A 20 4.31 -4.99 -10.12
CA ILE A 20 3.53 -3.76 -9.94
C ILE A 20 4.16 -2.63 -10.74
N PHE A 21 5.48 -2.49 -10.62
CA PHE A 21 6.22 -1.44 -11.30
C PHE A 21 6.12 -1.55 -12.83
N PHE A 22 6.22 -2.75 -13.36
CA PHE A 22 6.18 -2.96 -14.81
C PHE A 22 4.77 -2.90 -15.42
N HIS A 23 3.72 -2.94 -14.61
CA HIS A 23 2.34 -2.96 -15.07
C HIS A 23 1.52 -1.76 -14.59
N LEU A 24 2.18 -0.64 -14.26
CA LEU A 24 1.51 0.55 -13.71
C LEU A 24 0.40 1.07 -14.62
N ASP A 25 0.67 1.15 -15.93
CA ASP A 25 -0.30 1.68 -16.89
C ASP A 25 -1.55 0.80 -16.95
N GLU A 26 -1.36 -0.50 -16.92
CA GLU A 26 -2.46 -1.48 -16.99
C GLU A 26 -3.32 -1.46 -15.74
N LEU A 27 -2.71 -1.17 -14.59
CA LEU A 27 -3.42 -1.07 -13.33
C LEU A 27 -4.19 0.25 -13.21
N GLY A 28 -3.83 1.25 -14.01
CA GLY A 28 -4.47 2.57 -13.96
C GLY A 28 -4.20 3.29 -12.66
N LEU A 29 -3.03 3.08 -12.08
CA LEU A 29 -2.67 3.71 -10.81
C LEU A 29 -2.09 5.10 -11.02
N LYS A 30 -2.58 6.06 -10.23
CA LYS A 30 -2.00 7.39 -10.15
C LYS A 30 -0.76 7.33 -9.24
N TYR A 31 0.10 8.35 -9.31
CA TYR A 31 1.31 8.38 -8.49
C TYR A 31 1.03 8.42 -6.99
N ASP A 32 0.00 9.15 -6.56
CA ASP A 32 -0.38 9.19 -5.14
C ASP A 32 -0.92 7.85 -4.67
N GLU A 33 -1.67 7.15 -5.52
CA GLU A 33 -2.16 5.80 -5.22
C GLU A 33 -1.01 4.80 -5.11
N LEU A 34 -0.05 4.88 -6.02
CA LEU A 34 1.14 4.03 -5.98
C LEU A 34 1.95 4.28 -4.70
N TYR A 35 2.10 5.54 -4.32
CA TYR A 35 2.81 5.92 -3.11
C TYR A 35 2.19 5.26 -1.86
N VAL A 36 0.87 5.28 -1.77
CA VAL A 36 0.15 4.64 -0.67
C VAL A 36 0.30 3.12 -0.72
N ILE A 37 0.19 2.52 -1.90
CA ILE A 37 0.34 1.06 -2.07
C ILE A 37 1.74 0.60 -1.63
N ILE A 38 2.78 1.33 -2.02
CA ILE A 38 4.15 0.98 -1.62
C ILE A 38 4.29 1.00 -0.10
N TYR A 39 3.69 1.99 0.56
CA TYR A 39 3.70 2.05 2.01
C TYR A 39 3.01 0.82 2.62
N ILE A 40 1.83 0.46 2.11
CA ILE A 40 1.07 -0.69 2.61
C ILE A 40 1.86 -2.00 2.44
N LEU A 41 2.51 -2.18 1.29
CA LEU A 41 3.30 -3.37 1.00
C LEU A 41 4.47 -3.55 1.98
N ASN A 42 4.94 -2.48 2.58
CA ASN A 42 6.07 -2.50 3.49
C ASN A 42 5.67 -2.43 4.97
N LEU A 43 4.38 -2.50 5.27
CA LEU A 43 3.91 -2.59 6.65
C LEU A 43 4.20 -3.98 7.22
N SER A 44 4.65 -4.01 8.47
CA SER A 44 4.99 -5.28 9.12
C SER A 44 3.77 -6.11 9.50
N ASN A 45 2.64 -5.46 9.77
CA ASN A 45 1.44 -6.16 10.25
C ASN A 45 0.17 -5.84 9.44
N ASN A 46 0.26 -5.06 8.37
CA ASN A 46 -0.86 -4.65 7.52
C ASN A 46 -1.98 -3.88 8.24
N GLU A 47 -1.75 -3.48 9.49
CA GLU A 47 -2.76 -2.76 10.26
C GLU A 47 -2.89 -1.31 9.76
N PHE A 48 -4.14 -0.86 9.57
CA PHE A 48 -4.42 0.50 9.16
C PHE A 48 -4.48 1.41 10.39
N ASP A 49 -3.46 2.24 10.54
CA ASP A 49 -3.41 3.32 11.53
C ASP A 49 -3.31 4.64 10.78
N MET A 50 -4.45 5.33 10.68
CA MET A 50 -4.52 6.57 9.89
C MET A 50 -3.58 7.64 10.41
N VAL A 51 -3.46 7.79 11.73
CA VAL A 51 -2.62 8.85 12.31
C VAL A 51 -1.15 8.62 11.97
N THR A 52 -0.66 7.41 12.21
CA THR A 52 0.72 7.05 11.92
C THR A 52 1.00 7.13 10.41
N MET A 53 0.10 6.57 9.62
CA MET A 53 0.28 6.51 8.16
C MET A 53 0.31 7.91 7.54
N SER A 54 -0.63 8.78 7.91
CA SER A 54 -0.66 10.13 7.37
C SER A 54 0.57 10.94 7.79
N SER A 55 1.06 10.72 9.01
CA SER A 55 2.28 11.37 9.49
C SER A 55 3.51 10.91 8.71
N GLU A 56 3.69 9.60 8.54
CA GLU A 56 4.85 9.05 7.84
C GLU A 56 4.85 9.39 6.34
N LEU A 57 3.68 9.43 5.72
CA LEU A 57 3.54 9.81 4.31
C LEU A 57 3.55 11.32 4.09
N ASN A 58 3.58 12.11 5.17
CA ASN A 58 3.51 13.57 5.13
C ASN A 58 2.28 14.04 4.34
N MET A 59 1.14 13.49 4.69
CA MET A 59 -0.12 13.65 3.97
C MET A 59 -1.22 13.96 4.98
N LYS A 60 -2.16 14.83 4.60
CA LYS A 60 -3.30 15.12 5.47
C LYS A 60 -4.20 13.90 5.59
N PRO A 61 -4.78 13.62 6.79
CA PRO A 61 -5.66 12.46 6.94
C PRO A 61 -6.81 12.41 5.93
N LYS A 62 -7.37 13.57 5.59
CA LYS A 62 -8.46 13.66 4.61
C LYS A 62 -8.00 13.20 3.22
N GLU A 63 -6.79 13.59 2.83
CA GLU A 63 -6.22 13.20 1.55
C GLU A 63 -5.90 11.71 1.52
N LEU A 64 -5.31 11.19 2.60
CA LEU A 64 -5.04 9.77 2.72
C LEU A 64 -6.32 8.96 2.59
N LEU A 65 -7.38 9.38 3.28
CA LEU A 65 -8.66 8.68 3.23
C LEU A 65 -9.25 8.69 1.82
N ARG A 66 -9.12 9.80 1.11
CA ARG A 66 -9.56 9.88 -0.29
C ARG A 66 -8.84 8.85 -1.16
N ILE A 67 -7.52 8.74 -1.01
CA ILE A 67 -6.73 7.80 -1.80
C ILE A 67 -7.10 6.35 -1.46
N VAL A 68 -7.23 6.04 -0.17
CA VAL A 68 -7.62 4.69 0.26
C VAL A 68 -9.00 4.33 -0.29
N ASN A 69 -9.94 5.28 -0.27
CA ASN A 69 -11.27 5.06 -0.84
C ASN A 69 -11.21 4.82 -2.35
N GLU A 70 -10.39 5.56 -3.09
CA GLU A 70 -10.20 5.34 -4.53
C GLU A 70 -9.65 3.95 -4.81
N LEU A 71 -8.66 3.51 -4.02
CA LEU A 71 -8.09 2.18 -4.17
C LEU A 71 -9.10 1.08 -3.84
N THR A 72 -9.98 1.34 -2.88
CA THR A 72 -11.05 0.43 -2.52
C THR A 72 -12.08 0.32 -3.65
N GLU A 73 -12.42 1.44 -4.26
CA GLU A 73 -13.34 1.45 -5.41
C GLU A 73 -12.78 0.72 -6.61
N LYS A 74 -11.47 0.75 -6.80
CA LYS A 74 -10.78 0.00 -7.86
C LYS A 74 -10.64 -1.48 -7.53
N ASN A 75 -11.02 -1.90 -6.33
CA ASN A 75 -10.88 -3.27 -5.82
C ASN A 75 -9.43 -3.73 -5.66
N TYR A 76 -8.51 -2.81 -5.50
CA TYR A 76 -7.10 -3.14 -5.26
C TYR A 76 -6.78 -3.30 -3.78
N VAL A 77 -7.50 -2.57 -2.94
CA VAL A 77 -7.31 -2.59 -1.49
C VAL A 77 -8.66 -2.85 -0.85
N LYS A 78 -8.66 -3.69 0.18
CA LYS A 78 -9.83 -3.94 1.00
C LYS A 78 -9.41 -3.82 2.45
N LEU A 79 -10.28 -3.25 3.28
CA LEU A 79 -10.06 -3.19 4.71
C LEU A 79 -10.87 -4.29 5.39
N ASP A 80 -10.16 -5.26 5.95
CA ASP A 80 -10.77 -6.37 6.67
C ASP A 80 -10.74 -6.08 8.17
N LEU A 81 -11.82 -6.41 8.86
CA LEU A 81 -11.87 -6.29 10.32
C LEU A 81 -11.26 -7.54 10.93
N VAL A 82 -10.26 -7.34 11.76
CA VAL A 82 -9.56 -8.41 12.47
C VAL A 82 -9.76 -8.22 13.96
N LYS A 83 -10.29 -9.25 14.63
CA LYS A 83 -10.53 -9.20 16.06
C LYS A 83 -9.28 -9.70 16.79
N LYS A 84 -8.71 -8.83 17.62
CA LYS A 84 -7.59 -9.17 18.49
C LYS A 84 -8.01 -8.97 19.94
N GLU A 85 -8.11 -10.04 20.70
CA GLU A 85 -8.53 -10.02 22.11
C GLU A 85 -9.83 -9.24 22.30
N SER A 86 -9.76 -8.02 22.87
CA SER A 86 -10.94 -7.19 23.10
C SER A 86 -11.12 -6.08 22.07
N ASN A 87 -10.18 -5.95 21.11
CA ASN A 87 -10.17 -4.86 20.15
C ASN A 87 -10.41 -5.38 18.73
N VAL A 88 -11.06 -4.54 17.91
CA VAL A 88 -11.25 -4.80 16.51
C VAL A 88 -10.35 -3.82 15.73
N CYS A 89 -9.48 -4.34 14.87
CA CYS A 89 -8.57 -3.55 14.05
C CYS A 89 -8.89 -3.73 12.58
N GLU A 90 -8.60 -2.71 11.78
CA GLU A 90 -8.72 -2.82 10.34
C GLU A 90 -7.36 -3.19 9.74
N HIS A 91 -7.34 -4.20 8.88
CA HIS A 91 -6.13 -4.64 8.20
C HIS A 91 -6.30 -4.49 6.69
N PHE A 92 -5.24 -4.07 6.02
CA PHE A 92 -5.21 -3.98 4.57
C PHE A 92 -5.14 -5.37 3.94
N ASN A 93 -5.96 -5.57 2.92
CA ASN A 93 -5.95 -6.78 2.11
C ASN A 93 -5.70 -6.36 0.66
N LEU A 94 -4.62 -6.85 0.07
CA LEU A 94 -4.19 -6.50 -1.28
C LEU A 94 -4.47 -7.61 -2.29
N ASP A 95 -5.28 -8.59 -1.94
CA ASP A 95 -5.59 -9.72 -2.84
C ASP A 95 -6.16 -9.25 -4.17
N GLY A 96 -6.99 -8.21 -4.15
CA GLY A 96 -7.55 -7.65 -5.39
C GLY A 96 -6.47 -7.13 -6.34
N LEU A 97 -5.45 -6.46 -5.79
CA LEU A 97 -4.32 -5.98 -6.60
C LEU A 97 -3.53 -7.14 -7.20
N TYR A 98 -3.21 -8.15 -6.40
CA TYR A 98 -2.46 -9.31 -6.87
C TYR A 98 -3.24 -10.10 -7.91
N ASN A 99 -4.55 -10.26 -7.70
CA ASN A 99 -5.41 -10.96 -8.66
C ASN A 99 -5.45 -10.22 -10.00
N LYS A 100 -5.52 -8.90 -9.98
CA LYS A 100 -5.52 -8.11 -11.20
C LYS A 100 -4.19 -8.24 -11.95
N LEU A 101 -3.08 -8.23 -11.22
CA LEU A 101 -1.75 -8.44 -11.82
C LEU A 101 -1.65 -9.83 -12.47
N ALA A 102 -2.06 -10.86 -11.75
CA ALA A 102 -2.02 -12.23 -12.26
C ALA A 102 -2.89 -12.37 -13.51
N PHE A 103 -4.09 -11.79 -13.51
CA PHE A 103 -4.98 -11.80 -14.65
C PHE A 103 -4.36 -11.13 -15.87
N ASN A 104 -3.74 -9.97 -15.68
CA ASN A 104 -3.11 -9.24 -16.78
C ASN A 104 -1.92 -10.01 -17.36
N ILE A 105 -1.14 -10.68 -16.52
CA ILE A 105 -0.01 -11.49 -16.96
C ILE A 105 -0.49 -12.68 -17.79
N ILE A 106 -1.50 -13.40 -17.31
CA ILE A 106 -2.07 -14.53 -18.02
C ILE A 106 -2.66 -14.10 -19.37
N GLY A 107 -3.37 -12.97 -19.38
CA GLY A 107 -3.97 -12.44 -20.60
C GLY A 107 -2.96 -12.11 -21.68
N LYS A 108 -1.74 -11.74 -21.29
CA LYS A 108 -0.67 -11.43 -22.25
C LYS A 108 -0.01 -12.66 -22.86
N GLU A 109 -0.03 -13.78 -22.15
CA GLU A 109 0.56 -15.03 -22.61
C GLU A 109 -0.34 -15.75 -23.62
N GLU A 110 -1.60 -15.41 -23.64
CA GLU A 110 -2.56 -15.98 -24.58
C GLU A 110 -2.64 -15.15 -25.85
#